data_dc852bdde8a4f55cc8fa2ec24594065e
#
_entry.id   dc852bdde8a4f55cc8fa2ec24594065e
#
_cell.length_a   1.000
_cell.length_b   1.000
_cell.length_c   1.000
_cell.angle_alpha   90.00
_cell.angle_beta   90.00
_cell.angle_gamma   90.00
#
_symmetry.space_group_name_H-M   'P 1'
#
loop_
_entity.id
_entity.type
_entity.pdbx_description
1 polymer ?
#
loop_
_entity_poly.entity_id
_entity_poly.type
_entity_poly.pdbx_seq_one_letter_code
_entity_poly.pdbx_strand_id
1 'polypeptide(L)'
;MNEHELIEIIKREIEKYYLKSGIKNEVNLKKTIGFLGKDIILKNNLEEIFRIEETADEIVISELSIKELTEISQGTYSTAIGKKLLYNILDGKKIILVKEGIEWRNFSLVPSKLQEKYEEYEKIIET
;
A
#
# COMPACT_ATOMS: atom_id res chain seq x y z
N MET A 1 6.41 -6.88 13.83
CA MET A 1 5.11 -7.42 13.35
C MET A 1 5.38 -8.63 12.49
N ASN A 2 4.71 -9.74 12.74
CA ASN A 2 4.87 -10.92 11.90
C ASN A 2 3.95 -10.83 10.68
N GLU A 3 4.15 -11.71 9.72
CA GLU A 3 3.42 -11.66 8.46
C GLU A 3 1.93 -11.93 8.63
N HIS A 4 1.56 -12.78 9.57
CA HIS A 4 0.15 -13.05 9.89
C HIS A 4 -0.56 -11.80 10.40
N GLU A 5 0.06 -11.04 11.30
CA GLU A 5 -0.50 -9.78 11.81
C GLU A 5 -0.63 -8.75 10.69
N LEU A 6 0.35 -8.69 9.80
CA LEU A 6 0.32 -7.77 8.66
C LEU A 6 -0.85 -8.10 7.73
N ILE A 7 -1.07 -9.36 7.42
CA ILE A 7 -2.18 -9.79 6.58
C ILE A 7 -3.53 -9.43 7.21
N GLU A 8 -3.67 -9.61 8.52
CA GLU A 8 -4.88 -9.24 9.24
C GLU A 8 -5.15 -7.72 9.19
N ILE A 9 -4.10 -6.90 9.29
CA ILE A 9 -4.22 -5.45 9.16
C ILE A 9 -4.69 -5.06 7.76
N ILE A 10 -4.09 -5.63 6.72
CA ILE A 10 -4.46 -5.38 5.33
C ILE A 10 -5.90 -5.79 5.08
N LYS A 11 -6.28 -6.97 5.53
CA LYS A 11 -7.64 -7.49 5.41
C LYS A 11 -8.65 -6.56 6.06
N ARG A 12 -8.33 -6.06 7.26
CA ARG A 12 -9.19 -5.14 8.02
C ARG A 12 -9.38 -3.81 7.28
N GLU A 13 -8.32 -3.26 6.71
CA GLU A 13 -8.40 -2.01 5.93
C GLU A 13 -9.27 -2.17 4.69
N ILE A 14 -9.15 -3.29 4.01
CA ILE A 14 -9.96 -3.59 2.82
C ILE A 14 -11.44 -3.75 3.20
N GLU A 15 -11.74 -4.44 4.29
CA GLU A 15 -13.11 -4.60 4.77
C GLU A 15 -13.76 -3.25 5.12
N LYS A 16 -13.01 -2.34 5.74
CA LYS A 16 -13.50 -0.99 6.03
C LYS A 16 -13.88 -0.24 4.74
N TYR A 17 -13.08 -0.37 3.71
CA TYR A 17 -13.36 0.25 2.41
C TYR A 17 -14.68 -0.26 1.84
N TYR A 18 -14.87 -1.57 1.82
CA TYR A 18 -16.10 -2.17 1.30
C TYR A 18 -17.33 -1.77 2.09
N LEU A 19 -17.22 -1.69 3.41
CA LEU A 19 -18.31 -1.22 4.26
C LEU A 19 -18.69 0.24 3.97
N LYS A 20 -17.71 1.11 3.77
CA LYS A 20 -17.94 2.51 3.43
C LYS A 20 -18.63 2.69 2.08
N SER A 21 -18.27 1.86 1.11
CA SER A 21 -18.82 1.95 -0.25
C SER A 21 -20.20 1.28 -0.36
N GLY A 22 -20.68 0.62 0.70
CA GLY A 22 -21.95 -0.09 0.67
C GLY A 22 -21.94 -1.38 -0.13
N ILE A 23 -20.77 -1.85 -0.53
CA ILE A 23 -20.62 -3.10 -1.26
C ILE A 23 -20.76 -4.26 -0.28
N LYS A 24 -21.74 -5.12 -0.50
CA LYS A 24 -21.90 -6.33 0.30
C LYS A 24 -21.01 -7.43 -0.26
N ASN A 25 -20.37 -8.17 0.65
CA ASN A 25 -19.64 -9.36 0.27
C ASN A 25 -20.60 -10.40 -0.27
N GLU A 26 -20.41 -10.80 -1.48
CA GLU A 26 -21.09 -11.97 -1.99
C GLU A 26 -20.35 -13.21 -1.50
N VAL A 27 -21.10 -14.20 -1.09
CA VAL A 27 -20.59 -15.47 -0.59
C VAL A 27 -19.78 -16.14 -1.69
N ASN A 28 -18.55 -16.54 -1.39
CA ASN A 28 -17.65 -17.33 -2.23
C ASN A 28 -16.83 -16.60 -3.29
N LEU A 29 -16.86 -15.27 -3.37
CA LEU A 29 -15.96 -14.53 -4.27
C LEU A 29 -14.82 -13.94 -3.47
N LYS A 30 -13.58 -14.22 -3.88
CA LYS A 30 -12.41 -13.56 -3.32
C LYS A 30 -12.43 -12.08 -3.71
N LYS A 31 -12.19 -11.21 -2.74
CA LYS A 31 -12.00 -9.79 -3.01
C LYS A 31 -10.75 -9.60 -3.85
N THR A 32 -10.76 -8.57 -4.69
CA THR A 32 -9.66 -8.27 -5.60
C THR A 32 -8.83 -7.13 -5.04
N ILE A 33 -7.50 -7.31 -5.06
CA ILE A 33 -6.55 -6.25 -4.70
C ILE A 33 -5.45 -6.20 -5.76
N GLY A 34 -4.79 -5.05 -5.85
CA GLY A 34 -3.55 -4.93 -6.61
C GLY A 34 -2.35 -5.08 -5.68
N PHE A 35 -1.21 -5.41 -6.25
CA PHE A 35 0.03 -5.54 -5.49
C PHE A 35 1.19 -4.96 -6.30
N LEU A 36 1.94 -4.05 -5.68
CA LEU A 36 3.16 -3.50 -6.24
C LEU A 36 4.29 -3.73 -5.25
N GLY A 37 5.40 -4.27 -5.72
CA GLY A 37 6.58 -4.49 -4.91
C GLY A 37 7.23 -5.84 -5.17
N LYS A 38 8.29 -6.11 -4.41
CA LYS A 38 9.15 -7.28 -4.62
C LYS A 38 9.00 -8.35 -3.54
N ASP A 39 8.14 -8.11 -2.55
CA ASP A 39 7.92 -9.07 -1.47
C ASP A 39 7.01 -10.21 -1.94
N ILE A 40 7.63 -11.22 -2.53
CA ILE A 40 6.93 -12.37 -3.10
C ILE A 40 6.24 -13.20 -2.02
N ILE A 41 6.83 -13.30 -0.84
CA ILE A 41 6.26 -14.05 0.28
C ILE A 41 4.95 -13.43 0.72
N LEU A 42 4.94 -12.11 0.90
CA LEU A 42 3.72 -11.38 1.23
C LEU A 42 2.67 -11.54 0.13
N LYS A 43 3.07 -11.39 -1.13
CA LYS A 43 2.17 -11.54 -2.27
C LYS A 43 1.53 -12.92 -2.29
N ASN A 44 2.31 -13.99 -2.11
CA ASN A 44 1.79 -15.35 -2.09
C ASN A 44 0.80 -15.58 -0.96
N ASN A 45 1.07 -15.02 0.22
CA ASN A 45 0.15 -15.13 1.35
C ASN A 45 -1.15 -14.37 1.10
N LEU A 46 -1.08 -13.22 0.45
CA LEU A 46 -2.26 -12.45 0.08
C LEU A 46 -3.09 -13.16 -0.98
N GLU A 47 -2.45 -13.88 -1.91
CA GLU A 47 -3.15 -14.63 -2.96
C GLU A 47 -4.03 -15.76 -2.41
N GLU A 48 -3.76 -16.25 -1.21
CA GLU A 48 -4.61 -17.24 -0.56
C GLU A 48 -5.95 -16.66 -0.11
N ILE A 49 -6.00 -15.34 0.11
CA ILE A 49 -7.18 -14.64 0.65
C ILE A 49 -7.84 -13.75 -0.41
N PHE A 50 -7.03 -13.16 -1.28
CA PHE A 50 -7.47 -12.18 -2.28
C PHE A 50 -7.09 -12.63 -3.69
N ARG A 51 -7.82 -12.11 -4.66
CA ARG A 51 -7.42 -12.21 -6.07
C ARG A 51 -6.56 -11.00 -6.37
N ILE A 52 -5.37 -11.22 -6.95
CA ILE A 52 -4.45 -10.15 -7.31
C ILE A 52 -4.68 -9.75 -8.76
N GLU A 53 -5.07 -8.50 -8.99
CA GLU A 53 -5.32 -7.96 -10.34
C GLU A 53 -4.86 -6.50 -10.40
N GLU A 54 -4.26 -6.11 -11.54
CA GLU A 54 -3.77 -4.74 -11.73
C GLU A 54 -4.87 -3.68 -11.74
N THR A 55 -6.08 -4.08 -12.12
CA THR A 55 -7.24 -3.18 -12.24
C THR A 55 -8.00 -2.99 -10.94
N ALA A 56 -7.55 -3.60 -9.85
CA ALA A 56 -8.21 -3.50 -8.55
C ALA A 56 -8.25 -2.05 -8.04
N ASP A 57 -9.26 -1.72 -7.24
CA ASP A 57 -9.43 -0.38 -6.67
C ASP A 57 -8.57 -0.15 -5.43
N GLU A 58 -8.02 -1.20 -4.86
CA GLU A 58 -7.14 -1.13 -3.70
C GLU A 58 -5.81 -1.77 -4.04
N ILE A 59 -4.72 -1.06 -3.76
CA ILE A 59 -3.37 -1.48 -4.14
C ILE A 59 -2.51 -1.58 -2.89
N VAL A 60 -1.91 -2.74 -2.67
CA VAL A 60 -0.95 -2.96 -1.59
C VAL A 60 0.46 -2.67 -2.13
N ILE A 61 1.19 -1.81 -1.43
CA ILE A 61 2.58 -1.47 -1.76
C ILE A 61 3.47 -2.12 -0.71
N SER A 62 4.29 -3.07 -1.12
CA SER A 62 5.12 -3.83 -0.17
C SER A 62 6.36 -3.07 0.32
N GLU A 63 6.91 -2.19 -0.51
CA GLU A 63 8.07 -1.38 -0.13
C GLU A 63 8.14 -0.08 -0.93
N LEU A 64 8.71 0.96 -0.30
CA LEU A 64 9.08 2.21 -0.96
C LEU A 64 10.41 2.70 -0.42
N SER A 65 11.31 3.10 -1.31
CA SER A 65 12.54 3.80 -0.94
C SER A 65 12.22 5.24 -0.49
N ILE A 66 13.16 5.87 0.20
CA ILE A 66 13.05 7.29 0.56
C ILE A 66 12.84 8.13 -0.70
N LYS A 67 13.56 7.83 -1.76
CA LYS A 67 13.44 8.53 -3.03
C LYS A 67 12.04 8.37 -3.63
N GLU A 68 11.52 7.17 -3.69
CA GLU A 68 10.18 6.91 -4.24
C GLU A 68 9.09 7.58 -3.40
N LEU A 69 9.18 7.48 -2.09
CA LEU A 69 8.22 8.13 -1.19
C LEU A 69 8.19 9.64 -1.44
N THR A 70 9.37 10.26 -1.52
CA THR A 70 9.49 11.71 -1.75
C THR A 70 8.96 12.10 -3.13
N GLU A 71 9.36 11.40 -4.17
CA GLU A 71 8.93 11.71 -5.53
C GLU A 71 7.42 11.58 -5.69
N ILE A 72 6.85 10.48 -5.24
CA ILE A 72 5.41 10.22 -5.39
C ILE A 72 4.60 11.28 -4.63
N SER A 73 5.00 11.64 -3.41
CA SER A 73 4.30 12.66 -2.64
C SER A 73 4.31 14.02 -3.32
N GLN A 74 5.30 14.27 -4.17
CA GLN A 74 5.44 15.50 -4.95
C GLN A 74 4.84 15.41 -6.36
N GLY A 75 4.24 14.26 -6.69
CA GLY A 75 3.57 14.08 -7.98
C GLY A 75 4.49 13.69 -9.13
N THR A 76 5.64 13.10 -8.84
CA THR A 76 6.58 12.66 -9.87
C THR A 76 7.07 11.24 -9.60
N TYR A 77 7.83 10.67 -10.52
CA TYR A 77 8.40 9.33 -10.41
C TYR A 77 9.69 9.22 -11.22
N SER A 78 10.53 8.24 -10.86
CA SER A 78 11.74 7.90 -11.63
C SER A 78 11.92 6.39 -11.82
N THR A 79 11.03 5.56 -11.23
CA THR A 79 11.10 4.10 -11.36
C THR A 79 9.82 3.57 -12.01
N ALA A 80 9.88 2.35 -12.55
CA ALA A 80 8.71 1.70 -13.14
C ALA A 80 7.61 1.47 -12.08
N ILE A 81 8.00 1.06 -10.88
CA ILE A 81 7.05 0.88 -9.77
C ILE A 81 6.47 2.22 -9.33
N GLY A 82 7.31 3.26 -9.25
CA GLY A 82 6.86 4.61 -8.93
C GLY A 82 5.83 5.12 -9.92
N LYS A 83 6.04 4.89 -11.21
CA LYS A 83 5.08 5.25 -12.25
C LYS A 83 3.73 4.56 -12.03
N LYS A 84 3.75 3.25 -11.80
CA LYS A 84 2.51 2.49 -11.56
C LYS A 84 1.79 3.00 -10.32
N LEU A 85 2.52 3.26 -9.24
CA LEU A 85 1.95 3.77 -8.00
C LEU A 85 1.32 5.14 -8.22
N LEU A 86 2.04 6.08 -8.82
CA LEU A 86 1.52 7.42 -9.05
C LEU A 86 0.26 7.39 -9.93
N TYR A 87 0.26 6.60 -10.99
CA TYR A 87 -0.90 6.49 -11.87
C TYR A 87 -2.12 5.91 -11.13
N ASN A 88 -1.92 4.94 -10.26
CA ASN A 88 -3.01 4.41 -9.44
C ASN A 88 -3.57 5.46 -8.46
N ILE A 89 -2.69 6.28 -7.88
CA ILE A 89 -3.12 7.39 -7.02
C ILE A 89 -3.95 8.39 -7.82
N LEU A 90 -3.49 8.75 -9.00
CA LEU A 90 -4.19 9.71 -9.86
C LEU A 90 -5.53 9.15 -10.38
N ASP A 91 -5.65 7.84 -10.47
CA ASP A 91 -6.90 7.17 -10.80
C ASP A 91 -7.87 7.06 -9.61
N GLY A 92 -7.47 7.59 -8.46
CA GLY A 92 -8.33 7.62 -7.27
C GLY A 92 -8.37 6.31 -6.49
N LYS A 93 -7.41 5.42 -6.71
CA LYS A 93 -7.38 4.13 -6.03
C LYS A 93 -6.88 4.26 -4.60
N LYS A 94 -7.36 3.38 -3.73
CA LYS A 94 -6.92 3.30 -2.34
C LYS A 94 -5.55 2.62 -2.28
N ILE A 95 -4.60 3.27 -1.61
CA ILE A 95 -3.25 2.75 -1.44
C ILE A 95 -3.06 2.28 0.00
N ILE A 96 -2.54 1.08 0.17
CA ILE A 96 -2.19 0.50 1.45
C ILE A 96 -0.68 0.33 1.50
N LEU A 97 -0.01 1.10 2.34
CA LEU A 97 1.45 1.01 2.50
C LEU A 97 1.79 0.00 3.59
N VAL A 98 2.66 -0.94 3.26
CA VAL A 98 3.22 -1.87 4.23
C VAL A 98 4.35 -1.16 4.96
N LYS A 99 4.11 -0.75 6.22
CA LYS A 99 5.03 0.13 6.96
C LYS A 99 6.44 -0.45 7.12
N GLU A 100 6.56 -1.75 7.29
CA GLU A 100 7.85 -2.42 7.41
C GLU A 100 8.70 -2.31 6.15
N GLY A 101 8.07 -2.10 4.99
CA GLY A 101 8.76 -1.92 3.71
C GLY A 101 9.07 -0.48 3.37
N ILE A 102 8.72 0.48 4.22
CA ILE A 102 9.01 1.89 4.01
C ILE A 102 10.42 2.17 4.54
N GLU A 103 11.33 2.52 3.66
CA GLU A 103 12.77 2.59 3.96
C GLU A 103 13.11 3.46 5.17
N TRP A 104 12.55 4.67 5.27
CA TRP A 104 12.92 5.58 6.35
C TRP A 104 12.55 5.05 7.74
N ARG A 105 11.53 4.19 7.83
CA ARG A 105 11.07 3.62 9.10
C ARG A 105 12.03 2.58 9.69
N ASN A 106 13.00 2.14 8.90
CA ASN A 106 14.02 1.20 9.36
C ASN A 106 15.23 1.88 10.03
N PHE A 107 15.23 3.21 10.07
CA PHE A 107 16.26 3.97 10.76
C PHE A 107 15.78 4.32 12.17
N SER A 108 16.67 4.18 13.16
CA SER A 108 16.31 4.35 14.57
C SER A 108 16.47 5.77 15.12
N LEU A 109 17.23 6.63 14.42
CA LEU A 109 17.56 7.96 14.90
C LEU A 109 17.17 9.07 13.91
N VAL A 110 15.98 8.96 13.35
CA VAL A 110 15.49 9.97 12.40
C VAL A 110 15.16 11.26 13.15
N PRO A 111 15.73 12.41 12.73
CA PRO A 111 15.39 13.70 13.35
C PRO A 111 13.89 13.97 13.29
N SER A 112 13.33 14.56 14.34
CA SER A 112 11.87 14.71 14.47
C SER A 112 11.22 15.49 13.31
N LYS A 113 11.85 16.53 12.81
CA LYS A 113 11.30 17.30 11.69
C LYS A 113 11.26 16.50 10.39
N LEU A 114 12.29 15.68 10.17
CA LEU A 114 12.34 14.82 9.00
C LEU A 114 11.33 13.67 9.11
N GLN A 115 11.16 13.13 10.30
CA GLN A 115 10.15 12.12 10.58
C GLN A 115 8.75 12.67 10.27
N GLU A 116 8.42 13.87 10.75
CA GLU A 116 7.14 14.51 10.46
C GLU A 116 6.90 14.67 8.96
N LYS A 117 7.95 15.05 8.23
CA LYS A 117 7.87 15.23 6.79
C LYS A 117 7.58 13.92 6.06
N TYR A 118 8.28 12.84 6.43
CA TYR A 118 8.05 11.53 5.83
C TYR A 118 6.67 10.97 6.17
N GLU A 119 6.19 11.17 7.39
CA GLU A 119 4.85 10.76 7.78
C GLU A 119 3.79 11.52 6.98
N GLU A 120 4.02 12.80 6.71
CA GLU A 120 3.13 13.58 5.85
C GLU A 120 3.12 13.05 4.41
N TYR A 121 4.28 12.65 3.88
CA TYR A 121 4.36 12.05 2.56
C TYR A 121 3.54 10.76 2.48
N GLU A 122 3.60 9.93 3.51
CA GLU A 122 2.79 8.72 3.59
C GLU A 122 1.30 9.04 3.58
N LYS A 123 0.89 10.07 4.32
CA LYS A 123 -0.51 10.51 4.34
C LYS A 123 -1.00 10.99 2.98
N ILE A 124 -0.17 11.67 2.24
CA ILE A 124 -0.49 12.12 0.88
C ILE A 124 -0.78 10.91 -0.01
N ILE A 125 0.04 9.86 0.10
CA ILE A 125 -0.11 8.66 -0.72
C ILE A 125 -1.34 7.85 -0.30
N GLU A 126 -1.62 7.74 0.99
CA GLU A 126 -2.71 6.93 1.54
C GLU A 126 -4.10 7.59 1.47
N THR A 127 -4.19 8.83 1.11
CA THR A 127 -5.50 9.48 0.97
C THR A 127 -6.28 9.03 -0.29
#